data_ee9f8026504087f11430fa6d073a3a2f
#
_entry.id   ee9f8026504087f11430fa6d073a3a2f
#
_cell.length_a   1.000
_cell.length_b   1.000
_cell.length_c   1.000
_cell.angle_alpha   90.00
_cell.angle_beta   90.00
_cell.angle_gamma   90.00
#
_symmetry.space_group_name_H-M   'P 1'
#
loop_
_entity.id
_entity.type
_entity.pdbx_description
1 polymer ?
#
loop_
_entity_poly.entity_id
_entity_poly.type
_entity_poly.pdbx_seq_one_letter_code
_entity_poly.pdbx_strand_id
1 'polypeptide(L)'
;VRSFDSSFGNVLEKMGNNIAKLSYEVKTNIDSFILPEQINRISSILDNYVDHVTTPDITHYSTFSSIFPKDITSYKRTHVTDNYFYCKEKNEHYLIELKASGDLDNKKARAEKTALLEEYFLLKNQLKNDQTAKVKIFFGTAYNKFGEGKAWKQERVRQFFADEELLIGAEYWNFVCNDKDGFKIIFEQYKISADRIRTALTKIKGM
;
A
#
# COMPACT_ATOMS: atom_id res chain seq x y z
N VAL A 1 3.68 8.14 22.94
CA VAL A 1 4.40 7.79 21.72
C VAL A 1 3.50 6.99 20.78
N ARG A 2 2.92 5.84 21.17
CA ARG A 2 2.06 5.01 20.31
C ARG A 2 0.82 5.77 19.74
N SER A 3 0.21 6.64 20.55
CA SER A 3 -0.95 7.44 20.11
C SER A 3 -0.59 8.47 19.03
N PHE A 4 0.61 9.07 19.12
CA PHE A 4 1.09 10.01 18.11
C PHE A 4 1.41 9.32 16.78
N ASP A 5 2.08 8.16 16.83
CA ASP A 5 2.43 7.40 15.63
C ASP A 5 1.18 6.94 14.85
N SER A 6 0.15 6.48 15.58
CA SER A 6 -1.12 6.10 14.96
C SER A 6 -1.85 7.30 14.35
N SER A 7 -1.88 8.45 15.07
CA SER A 7 -2.52 9.67 14.55
C SER A 7 -1.79 10.22 13.32
N PHE A 8 -0.45 10.15 13.32
CA PHE A 8 0.37 10.59 12.20
C PHE A 8 0.18 9.68 10.97
N GLY A 9 0.13 8.36 11.17
CA GLY A 9 -0.19 7.40 10.10
C GLY A 9 -1.52 7.72 9.43
N ASN A 10 -2.59 7.92 10.21
CA ASN A 10 -3.92 8.27 9.70
C ASN A 10 -3.92 9.61 8.92
N VAL A 11 -3.10 10.58 9.31
CA VAL A 11 -2.99 11.86 8.57
C VAL A 11 -2.32 11.64 7.22
N LEU A 12 -1.23 10.86 7.17
CA LEU A 12 -0.52 10.55 5.93
C LEU A 12 -1.40 9.77 4.94
N GLU A 13 -2.14 8.79 5.45
CA GLU A 13 -3.10 8.01 4.67
C GLU A 13 -4.21 8.90 4.07
N LYS A 14 -4.87 9.74 4.90
CA LYS A 14 -5.87 10.69 4.43
C LYS A 14 -5.31 11.68 3.41
N MET A 15 -4.07 12.14 3.61
CA MET A 15 -3.39 13.03 2.67
C MET A 15 -3.15 12.30 1.34
N GLY A 16 -2.63 11.08 1.38
CA GLY A 16 -2.44 10.24 0.20
C GLY A 16 -3.74 10.02 -0.57
N ASN A 17 -4.79 9.60 0.12
CA ASN A 17 -6.11 9.38 -0.48
C ASN A 17 -6.71 10.67 -1.10
N ASN A 18 -6.54 11.82 -0.45
CA ASN A 18 -7.07 13.09 -1.00
C ASN A 18 -6.31 13.56 -2.24
N ILE A 19 -4.99 13.35 -2.28
CA ILE A 19 -4.18 13.67 -3.45
C ILE A 19 -4.50 12.69 -4.59
N ALA A 20 -4.59 11.39 -4.29
CA ALA A 20 -4.90 10.37 -5.27
C ALA A 20 -6.22 10.61 -6.02
N LYS A 21 -7.22 11.22 -5.38
CA LYS A 21 -8.51 11.59 -6.02
C LYS A 21 -8.36 12.52 -7.23
N LEU A 22 -7.22 13.18 -7.40
CA LEU A 22 -6.96 14.02 -8.57
C LEU A 22 -6.69 13.20 -9.84
N SER A 23 -6.23 11.95 -9.68
CA SER A 23 -5.78 11.10 -10.81
C SER A 23 -6.40 9.70 -10.80
N TYR A 24 -6.99 9.28 -9.69
CA TYR A 24 -7.55 7.94 -9.48
C TYR A 24 -8.96 8.00 -8.91
N GLU A 25 -9.74 6.97 -9.16
CA GLU A 25 -10.93 6.68 -8.36
C GLU A 25 -10.49 6.00 -7.07
N VAL A 26 -10.65 6.69 -5.92
CA VAL A 26 -10.31 6.16 -4.59
C VAL A 26 -11.49 5.39 -4.04
N LYS A 27 -11.28 4.12 -3.73
CA LYS A 27 -12.26 3.19 -3.15
C LYS A 27 -11.84 2.85 -1.72
N THR A 28 -12.78 2.42 -0.90
CA THR A 28 -12.56 2.11 0.52
C THR A 28 -12.95 0.69 0.91
N ASN A 29 -13.68 0.00 0.04
CA ASN A 29 -14.20 -1.34 0.34
C ASN A 29 -14.01 -2.29 -0.83
N ILE A 30 -13.82 -3.56 -0.48
CA ILE A 30 -13.85 -4.70 -1.39
C ILE A 30 -14.94 -5.64 -0.88
N ASP A 31 -16.01 -5.79 -1.67
CA ASP A 31 -17.12 -6.71 -1.37
C ASP A 31 -16.92 -8.00 -2.17
N SER A 32 -16.31 -9.00 -1.56
CA SER A 32 -15.95 -10.23 -2.26
C SER A 32 -15.85 -11.41 -1.30
N PHE A 33 -15.16 -12.44 -1.71
CA PHE A 33 -14.88 -13.66 -0.95
C PHE A 33 -13.44 -14.09 -1.18
N ILE A 34 -12.90 -14.82 -0.22
CA ILE A 34 -11.60 -15.48 -0.34
C ILE A 34 -11.78 -16.98 -0.10
N LEU A 35 -11.17 -17.80 -0.93
CA LEU A 35 -11.28 -19.25 -0.83
C LEU A 35 -10.24 -19.84 0.13
N PRO A 36 -10.53 -20.97 0.81
CA PRO A 36 -9.55 -21.63 1.67
C PRO A 36 -8.23 -21.96 0.98
N GLU A 37 -8.27 -22.36 -0.30
CA GLU A 37 -7.06 -22.64 -1.10
C GLU A 37 -6.20 -21.38 -1.33
N GLN A 38 -6.83 -20.18 -1.44
CA GLN A 38 -6.11 -18.91 -1.56
C GLN A 38 -5.42 -18.56 -0.24
N ILE A 39 -6.09 -18.77 0.90
CA ILE A 39 -5.48 -18.59 2.23
C ILE A 39 -4.31 -19.54 2.43
N ASN A 40 -4.47 -20.80 2.06
CA ASN A 40 -3.39 -21.79 2.12
C ASN A 40 -2.21 -21.39 1.20
N ARG A 41 -2.51 -20.85 0.02
CA ARG A 41 -1.49 -20.33 -0.89
C ARG A 41 -0.71 -19.17 -0.29
N ILE A 42 -1.39 -18.19 0.34
CA ILE A 42 -0.76 -17.07 1.05
C ILE A 42 0.20 -17.61 2.12
N SER A 43 -0.28 -18.53 2.97
CA SER A 43 0.54 -19.11 4.03
C SER A 43 1.79 -19.78 3.46
N SER A 44 1.63 -20.63 2.44
CA SER A 44 2.75 -21.31 1.79
C SER A 44 3.78 -20.37 1.18
N ILE A 45 3.35 -19.30 0.51
CA ILE A 45 4.25 -18.28 -0.04
C ILE A 45 5.07 -17.64 1.08
N LEU A 46 4.40 -17.20 2.16
CA LEU A 46 5.06 -16.49 3.25
C LEU A 46 5.97 -17.39 4.10
N ASP A 47 5.62 -18.67 4.26
CA ASP A 47 6.49 -19.64 4.91
C ASP A 47 7.77 -19.86 4.11
N ASN A 48 7.67 -19.98 2.78
CA ASN A 48 8.84 -20.07 1.91
C ASN A 48 9.75 -18.84 1.99
N TYR A 49 9.18 -17.64 2.18
CA TYR A 49 9.97 -16.40 2.40
C TYR A 49 10.64 -16.38 3.77
N VAL A 50 9.94 -16.85 4.82
CA VAL A 50 10.51 -16.97 6.18
C VAL A 50 11.67 -17.94 6.21
N ASP A 51 11.50 -19.09 5.55
CA ASP A 51 12.49 -20.17 5.52
C ASP A 51 13.59 -19.95 4.45
N HIS A 52 13.55 -18.80 3.75
CA HIS A 52 14.50 -18.45 2.67
C HIS A 52 14.58 -19.50 1.54
N VAL A 53 13.48 -20.23 1.32
CA VAL A 53 13.37 -21.21 0.22
C VAL A 53 13.25 -20.49 -1.12
N THR A 54 12.51 -19.36 -1.13
CA THR A 54 12.36 -18.49 -2.31
C THR A 54 12.49 -17.03 -1.90
N THR A 55 12.91 -16.17 -2.83
CA THR A 55 12.85 -14.71 -2.70
C THR A 55 11.47 -14.20 -3.11
N PRO A 56 11.02 -13.04 -2.60
CA PRO A 56 9.75 -12.44 -3.03
C PRO A 56 9.69 -12.23 -4.55
N ASP A 57 8.57 -12.66 -5.13
CA ASP A 57 8.28 -12.51 -6.56
C ASP A 57 6.76 -12.42 -6.75
N ILE A 58 6.32 -11.48 -7.58
CA ILE A 58 4.90 -11.25 -7.87
C ILE A 58 4.23 -12.46 -8.53
N THR A 59 4.99 -13.28 -9.25
CA THR A 59 4.47 -14.48 -9.93
C THR A 59 4.00 -15.54 -8.96
N HIS A 60 4.50 -15.55 -7.71
CA HIS A 60 4.10 -16.53 -6.71
C HIS A 60 2.60 -16.48 -6.37
N TYR A 61 1.95 -15.33 -6.52
CA TYR A 61 0.51 -15.17 -6.29
C TYR A 61 -0.27 -14.77 -7.55
N SER A 62 0.34 -14.02 -8.48
CA SER A 62 -0.37 -13.48 -9.65
C SER A 62 -0.75 -14.54 -10.68
N THR A 63 0.00 -15.63 -10.74
CA THR A 63 -0.28 -16.76 -11.62
C THR A 63 -1.19 -17.82 -10.99
N PHE A 64 -1.54 -17.67 -9.71
CA PHE A 64 -2.40 -18.63 -9.02
C PHE A 64 -3.84 -18.52 -9.51
N SER A 65 -4.37 -19.62 -10.03
CA SER A 65 -5.75 -19.75 -10.49
C SER A 65 -6.56 -20.60 -9.52
N SER A 66 -7.73 -20.11 -9.13
CA SER A 66 -8.65 -20.79 -8.24
C SER A 66 -9.83 -21.40 -9.00
N ILE A 67 -10.32 -22.54 -8.51
CA ILE A 67 -11.57 -23.13 -9.00
C ILE A 67 -12.70 -22.62 -8.11
N PHE A 68 -13.63 -21.88 -8.71
CA PHE A 68 -14.75 -21.31 -7.97
C PHE A 68 -15.84 -22.32 -7.73
N PRO A 69 -16.28 -22.53 -6.47
CA PRO A 69 -17.42 -23.37 -6.17
C PRO A 69 -18.71 -22.76 -6.74
N LYS A 70 -19.74 -23.59 -6.98
CA LYS A 70 -21.05 -23.16 -7.48
C LYS A 70 -21.76 -22.20 -6.52
N ASP A 71 -21.65 -22.46 -5.22
CA ASP A 71 -22.16 -21.59 -4.16
C ASP A 71 -21.00 -20.90 -3.44
N ILE A 72 -20.87 -19.60 -3.66
CA ILE A 72 -19.88 -18.73 -3.05
C ILE A 72 -20.48 -17.78 -2.01
N THR A 73 -21.78 -17.81 -1.77
CA THR A 73 -22.44 -16.87 -0.86
C THR A 73 -21.96 -17.01 0.59
N SER A 74 -21.61 -18.22 1.02
CA SER A 74 -21.09 -18.52 2.36
C SER A 74 -19.68 -17.94 2.63
N TYR A 75 -18.94 -17.53 1.59
CA TYR A 75 -17.58 -17.00 1.71
C TYR A 75 -17.50 -15.46 1.59
N LYS A 76 -18.65 -14.80 1.37
CA LYS A 76 -18.68 -13.33 1.19
C LYS A 76 -18.19 -12.60 2.43
N ARG A 77 -17.35 -11.58 2.20
CA ARG A 77 -16.84 -10.63 3.19
C ARG A 77 -16.82 -9.24 2.60
N THR A 78 -17.06 -8.23 3.44
CA THR A 78 -16.71 -6.85 3.15
C THR A 78 -15.38 -6.59 3.83
N HIS A 79 -14.37 -6.19 3.08
CA HIS A 79 -13.07 -5.79 3.59
C HIS A 79 -12.91 -4.28 3.40
N VAL A 80 -12.52 -3.58 4.47
CA VAL A 80 -12.17 -2.16 4.41
C VAL A 80 -10.68 -2.08 4.09
N THR A 81 -10.33 -1.33 3.07
CA THR A 81 -8.95 -1.14 2.65
C THR A 81 -8.56 0.34 2.79
N ASP A 82 -7.34 0.59 3.27
CA ASP A 82 -6.88 1.94 3.59
C ASP A 82 -6.59 2.78 2.34
N ASN A 83 -5.89 2.20 1.36
CA ASN A 83 -5.52 2.87 0.12
C ASN A 83 -5.80 1.97 -1.08
N TYR A 84 -7.00 2.11 -1.66
CA TYR A 84 -7.37 1.43 -2.89
C TYR A 84 -7.60 2.46 -4.00
N PHE A 85 -6.73 2.47 -5.02
CA PHE A 85 -6.79 3.37 -6.16
C PHE A 85 -7.10 2.61 -7.44
N TYR A 86 -8.03 3.13 -8.22
CA TYR A 86 -8.39 2.56 -9.52
C TYR A 86 -8.07 3.55 -10.64
N CYS A 87 -7.19 3.13 -11.54
CA CYS A 87 -6.86 3.85 -12.77
C CYS A 87 -7.75 3.34 -13.90
N LYS A 88 -8.81 4.08 -14.20
CA LYS A 88 -9.80 3.70 -15.21
C LYS A 88 -9.19 3.54 -16.62
N GLU A 89 -8.28 4.43 -16.99
CA GLU A 89 -7.66 4.44 -18.33
C GLU A 89 -6.86 3.16 -18.61
N LYS A 90 -6.20 2.61 -17.58
CA LYS A 90 -5.34 1.42 -17.68
C LYS A 90 -6.06 0.15 -17.26
N ASN A 91 -7.27 0.26 -16.70
CA ASN A 91 -7.97 -0.80 -15.98
C ASN A 91 -7.06 -1.47 -14.93
N GLU A 92 -6.34 -0.65 -14.15
CA GLU A 92 -5.42 -1.10 -13.12
C GLU A 92 -5.91 -0.70 -11.74
N HIS A 93 -5.89 -1.66 -10.83
CA HIS A 93 -6.30 -1.54 -9.44
C HIS A 93 -5.06 -1.66 -8.55
N TYR A 94 -4.88 -0.72 -7.63
CA TYR A 94 -3.71 -0.62 -6.76
C TYR A 94 -4.14 -0.67 -5.30
N LEU A 95 -3.63 -1.64 -4.56
CA LEU A 95 -3.82 -1.79 -3.12
C LEU A 95 -2.51 -1.43 -2.44
N ILE A 96 -2.52 -0.48 -1.52
CA ILE A 96 -1.29 0.06 -0.95
C ILE A 96 -1.38 0.06 0.57
N GLU A 97 -0.45 -0.62 1.22
CA GLU A 97 -0.22 -0.49 2.66
C GLU A 97 0.81 0.62 2.90
N LEU A 98 0.37 1.73 3.49
CA LEU A 98 1.22 2.89 3.76
C LEU A 98 1.74 2.89 5.19
N LYS A 99 3.04 3.00 5.34
CA LYS A 99 3.71 3.24 6.63
C LYS A 99 4.51 4.54 6.59
N ALA A 100 4.72 5.17 7.73
CA ALA A 100 5.49 6.43 7.77
C ALA A 100 6.91 6.23 7.21
N SER A 101 7.69 5.31 7.78
CA SER A 101 9.09 5.03 7.38
C SER A 101 9.36 3.59 6.98
N GLY A 102 8.39 2.70 7.19
CA GLY A 102 8.52 1.28 6.93
C GLY A 102 9.46 0.54 7.90
N ASP A 103 9.66 1.06 9.12
CA ASP A 103 10.48 0.42 10.15
C ASP A 103 9.67 -0.68 10.86
N LEU A 104 9.64 -1.86 10.27
CA LEU A 104 8.89 -3.00 10.76
C LEU A 104 9.84 -4.12 11.22
N ASP A 105 9.41 -4.87 12.24
CA ASP A 105 9.97 -6.18 12.53
C ASP A 105 9.42 -7.25 11.55
N ASN A 106 10.04 -8.44 11.53
CA ASN A 106 9.66 -9.51 10.62
C ASN A 106 8.19 -9.93 10.78
N LYS A 107 7.69 -9.96 12.03
CA LYS A 107 6.30 -10.35 12.32
C LYS A 107 5.32 -9.37 11.72
N LYS A 108 5.58 -8.08 11.87
CA LYS A 108 4.75 -7.02 11.29
C LYS A 108 4.85 -7.00 9.77
N ALA A 109 6.07 -7.08 9.21
CA ALA A 109 6.25 -7.12 7.76
C ALA A 109 5.51 -8.30 7.12
N ARG A 110 5.57 -9.48 7.75
CA ARG A 110 4.77 -10.65 7.34
C ARG A 110 3.26 -10.38 7.40
N ALA A 111 2.79 -9.76 8.49
CA ALA A 111 1.37 -9.45 8.68
C ALA A 111 0.84 -8.49 7.61
N GLU A 112 1.59 -7.42 7.29
CA GLU A 112 1.22 -6.47 6.22
C GLU A 112 1.18 -7.16 4.85
N LYS A 113 2.15 -8.02 4.56
CA LYS A 113 2.12 -8.79 3.30
C LYS A 113 0.94 -9.77 3.26
N THR A 114 0.61 -10.40 4.38
CA THR A 114 -0.57 -11.27 4.49
C THR A 114 -1.84 -10.50 4.15
N ALA A 115 -2.04 -9.34 4.78
CA ALA A 115 -3.22 -8.50 4.56
C ALA A 115 -3.35 -8.06 3.09
N LEU A 116 -2.26 -7.58 2.48
CA LEU A 116 -2.26 -7.19 1.07
C LEU A 116 -2.53 -8.37 0.12
N LEU A 117 -2.04 -9.56 0.41
CA LEU A 117 -2.34 -10.75 -0.40
C LEU A 117 -3.79 -11.20 -0.24
N GLU A 118 -4.38 -11.07 0.95
CA GLU A 118 -5.81 -11.31 1.16
C GLU A 118 -6.65 -10.31 0.36
N GLU A 119 -6.33 -9.02 0.43
CA GLU A 119 -6.97 -7.97 -0.38
C GLU A 119 -6.83 -8.23 -1.88
N TYR A 120 -5.64 -8.65 -2.32
CA TYR A 120 -5.38 -9.03 -3.71
C TYR A 120 -6.34 -10.12 -4.18
N PHE A 121 -6.47 -11.22 -3.44
CA PHE A 121 -7.36 -12.31 -3.83
C PHE A 121 -8.83 -11.93 -3.73
N LEU A 122 -9.24 -11.17 -2.72
CA LEU A 122 -10.59 -10.62 -2.62
C LEU A 122 -10.92 -9.80 -3.88
N LEU A 123 -10.05 -8.89 -4.27
CA LEU A 123 -10.26 -8.04 -5.42
C LEU A 123 -10.21 -8.80 -6.75
N LYS A 124 -9.28 -9.74 -6.90
CA LYS A 124 -9.24 -10.64 -8.08
C LYS A 124 -10.53 -11.45 -8.21
N ASN A 125 -11.09 -11.93 -7.09
CA ASN A 125 -12.34 -12.68 -7.10
C ASN A 125 -13.54 -11.78 -7.42
N GLN A 126 -13.53 -10.51 -6.95
CA GLN A 126 -14.54 -9.51 -7.32
C GLN A 126 -14.51 -9.22 -8.81
N LEU A 127 -13.33 -9.12 -9.39
CA LEU A 127 -13.08 -8.78 -10.79
C LEU A 127 -13.02 -10.00 -11.72
N LYS A 128 -13.41 -11.19 -11.25
CA LYS A 128 -13.25 -12.46 -12.01
C LYS A 128 -13.84 -12.48 -13.41
N ASN A 129 -14.84 -11.64 -13.66
CA ASN A 129 -15.49 -11.52 -14.97
C ASN A 129 -14.83 -10.47 -15.89
N ASP A 130 -13.90 -9.67 -15.36
CA ASP A 130 -13.11 -8.70 -16.12
C ASP A 130 -11.68 -9.20 -16.28
N GLN A 131 -11.42 -9.86 -17.40
CA GLN A 131 -10.11 -10.43 -17.73
C GLN A 131 -9.05 -9.37 -18.06
N THR A 132 -9.45 -8.13 -18.29
CA THR A 132 -8.55 -7.02 -18.59
C THR A 132 -8.07 -6.31 -17.34
N ALA A 133 -8.76 -6.47 -16.22
CA ALA A 133 -8.43 -5.85 -14.95
C ALA A 133 -7.11 -6.40 -14.38
N LYS A 134 -6.20 -5.49 -14.07
CA LYS A 134 -4.94 -5.79 -13.43
C LYS A 134 -4.97 -5.33 -11.97
N VAL A 135 -4.60 -6.21 -11.06
CA VAL A 135 -4.49 -5.89 -9.64
C VAL A 135 -3.01 -5.91 -9.26
N LYS A 136 -2.56 -4.84 -8.61
CA LYS A 136 -1.19 -4.70 -8.10
C LYS A 136 -1.25 -4.34 -6.62
N ILE A 137 -0.30 -4.85 -5.84
CA ILE A 137 -0.16 -4.53 -4.42
C ILE A 137 1.16 -3.82 -4.19
N PHE A 138 1.17 -2.87 -3.24
CA PHE A 138 2.37 -2.12 -2.89
C PHE A 138 2.49 -1.94 -1.39
N PHE A 139 3.74 -1.97 -0.93
CA PHE A 139 4.12 -1.46 0.37
C PHE A 139 4.72 -0.07 0.16
N GLY A 140 4.07 0.95 0.71
CA GLY A 140 4.47 2.33 0.57
C GLY A 140 5.08 2.90 1.85
N THR A 141 6.03 3.82 1.70
CA THR A 141 6.48 4.65 2.82
C THR A 141 6.34 6.13 2.49
N ALA A 142 5.93 6.93 3.49
CA ALA A 142 5.78 8.37 3.29
C ALA A 142 7.12 9.09 3.10
N TYR A 143 8.21 8.53 3.63
CA TYR A 143 9.57 9.02 3.43
C TYR A 143 10.59 7.87 3.50
N ASN A 144 11.75 8.07 2.87
CA ASN A 144 12.88 7.16 3.01
C ASN A 144 13.72 7.57 4.22
N LYS A 145 13.69 6.80 5.30
CA LYS A 145 14.44 7.11 6.54
C LYS A 145 15.98 7.15 6.36
N PHE A 146 16.50 6.59 5.29
CA PHE A 146 17.93 6.66 4.94
C PHE A 146 18.28 7.87 4.08
N GLY A 147 17.29 8.68 3.70
CA GLY A 147 17.38 9.85 2.84
C GLY A 147 16.78 9.58 1.45
N GLU A 148 16.05 10.56 0.93
CA GLU A 148 15.45 10.45 -0.40
C GLU A 148 16.55 10.25 -1.47
N GLY A 149 16.27 9.36 -2.43
CA GLY A 149 17.22 8.97 -3.49
C GLY A 149 18.31 7.99 -3.03
N LYS A 150 18.38 7.61 -1.75
CA LYS A 150 19.30 6.58 -1.26
C LYS A 150 18.63 5.22 -1.22
N ALA A 151 19.45 4.17 -1.26
CA ALA A 151 18.97 2.80 -1.11
C ALA A 151 18.21 2.62 0.22
N TRP A 152 17.02 2.06 0.13
CA TRP A 152 16.22 1.73 1.31
C TRP A 152 16.63 0.35 1.85
N LYS A 153 17.19 0.34 3.07
CA LYS A 153 17.87 -0.83 3.66
C LYS A 153 17.00 -1.50 4.74
N GLN A 154 15.75 -1.79 4.43
CA GLN A 154 14.83 -2.50 5.34
C GLN A 154 14.71 -3.98 4.92
N GLU A 155 15.75 -4.75 5.23
CA GLU A 155 15.83 -6.16 4.85
C GLU A 155 14.65 -6.99 5.38
N ARG A 156 14.12 -6.64 6.57
CA ARG A 156 12.97 -7.33 7.17
C ARG A 156 11.68 -7.17 6.35
N VAL A 157 11.52 -6.04 5.68
CA VAL A 157 10.39 -5.82 4.76
C VAL A 157 10.71 -6.45 3.41
N ARG A 158 11.93 -6.28 2.90
CA ARG A 158 12.39 -6.90 1.64
C ARG A 158 12.35 -8.43 1.68
N GLN A 159 12.35 -9.05 2.85
CA GLN A 159 12.12 -10.48 3.00
C GLN A 159 10.74 -10.93 2.50
N PHE A 160 9.74 -10.03 2.48
CA PHE A 160 8.35 -10.35 2.12
C PHE A 160 7.85 -9.64 0.87
N PHE A 161 8.53 -8.58 0.42
CA PHE A 161 8.10 -7.76 -0.72
C PHE A 161 9.14 -7.77 -1.83
N ALA A 162 8.71 -8.04 -3.06
CA ALA A 162 9.53 -7.87 -4.25
C ALA A 162 9.83 -6.38 -4.48
N ASP A 163 10.91 -6.07 -5.20
CA ASP A 163 11.29 -4.69 -5.46
C ASP A 163 10.19 -3.91 -6.22
N GLU A 164 9.45 -4.58 -7.10
CA GLU A 164 8.33 -4.03 -7.86
C GLU A 164 7.11 -3.70 -7.00
N GLU A 165 7.06 -4.21 -5.77
CA GLU A 165 5.99 -3.95 -4.80
C GLU A 165 6.34 -2.83 -3.82
N LEU A 166 7.48 -2.16 -3.97
CA LEU A 166 7.95 -1.13 -3.06
C LEU A 166 7.76 0.27 -3.67
N LEU A 167 7.11 1.16 -2.92
CA LEU A 167 6.98 2.59 -3.23
C LEU A 167 7.57 3.40 -2.07
N ILE A 168 8.84 3.75 -2.14
CA ILE A 168 9.59 4.30 -1.01
C ILE A 168 9.76 5.81 -1.13
N GLY A 169 9.22 6.55 -0.15
CA GLY A 169 9.38 8.00 -0.06
C GLY A 169 8.87 8.72 -1.32
N ALA A 170 9.79 9.30 -2.08
CA ALA A 170 9.46 10.03 -3.31
C ALA A 170 8.68 9.19 -4.33
N GLU A 171 8.95 7.88 -4.42
CA GLU A 171 8.24 6.99 -5.34
C GLU A 171 6.76 6.88 -4.99
N TYR A 172 6.42 6.77 -3.68
CA TYR A 172 5.04 6.75 -3.23
C TYR A 172 4.29 8.03 -3.61
N TRP A 173 4.87 9.20 -3.32
CA TRP A 173 4.21 10.47 -3.62
C TRP A 173 4.09 10.73 -5.12
N ASN A 174 5.11 10.37 -5.91
CA ASN A 174 5.05 10.45 -7.36
C ASN A 174 3.94 9.54 -7.91
N PHE A 175 3.81 8.33 -7.36
CA PHE A 175 2.73 7.41 -7.72
C PHE A 175 1.35 7.98 -7.36
N VAL A 176 1.15 8.47 -6.14
CA VAL A 176 -0.11 9.05 -5.67
C VAL A 176 -0.53 10.26 -6.49
N CYS A 177 0.42 11.12 -6.87
CA CYS A 177 0.17 12.26 -7.76
C CYS A 177 -0.04 11.85 -9.23
N ASN A 178 0.29 10.62 -9.60
CA ASN A 178 0.43 10.20 -10.99
C ASN A 178 1.33 11.14 -11.79
N ASP A 179 2.40 11.64 -11.15
CA ASP A 179 3.34 12.61 -11.70
C ASP A 179 4.76 12.35 -11.16
N LYS A 180 5.76 12.34 -12.05
CA LYS A 180 7.17 12.11 -11.71
C LYS A 180 7.76 13.15 -10.74
N ASP A 181 7.19 14.34 -10.70
CA ASP A 181 7.60 15.45 -9.82
C ASP A 181 6.69 15.60 -8.60
N GLY A 182 5.75 14.68 -8.37
CA GLY A 182 4.74 14.74 -7.31
C GLY A 182 5.33 14.97 -5.91
N PHE A 183 6.38 14.23 -5.56
CA PHE A 183 7.09 14.42 -4.30
C PHE A 183 7.65 15.84 -4.15
N LYS A 184 8.27 16.36 -5.20
CA LYS A 184 8.84 17.71 -5.19
C LYS A 184 7.77 18.76 -4.95
N ILE A 185 6.63 18.64 -5.62
CA ILE A 185 5.48 19.55 -5.46
C ILE A 185 4.97 19.52 -4.02
N ILE A 186 4.76 18.33 -3.46
CA ILE A 186 4.30 18.15 -2.06
C ILE A 186 5.31 18.74 -1.08
N PHE A 187 6.59 18.47 -1.27
CA PHE A 187 7.66 18.94 -0.38
C PHE A 187 7.80 20.46 -0.39
N GLU A 188 7.69 21.11 -1.54
CA GLU A 188 7.70 22.58 -1.65
C GLU A 188 6.47 23.19 -0.94
N GLN A 189 5.29 22.60 -1.10
CA GLN A 189 4.08 23.07 -0.39
C GLN A 189 4.21 22.86 1.12
N TYR A 190 4.82 21.79 1.56
CA TYR A 190 5.12 21.57 2.99
C TYR A 190 6.04 22.66 3.55
N LYS A 191 7.13 23.01 2.84
CA LYS A 191 8.03 24.10 3.25
C LYS A 191 7.31 25.43 3.37
N ILE A 192 6.52 25.82 2.37
CA ILE A 192 5.73 27.06 2.38
C ILE A 192 4.78 27.09 3.58
N SER A 193 4.12 25.96 3.88
CA SER A 193 3.19 25.86 5.01
C SER A 193 3.92 25.94 6.35
N ALA A 194 5.08 25.28 6.49
CA ALA A 194 5.90 25.34 7.68
C ALA A 194 6.40 26.76 7.99
N ASP A 195 6.83 27.50 6.97
CA ASP A 195 7.26 28.90 7.11
C ASP A 195 6.12 29.82 7.51
N ARG A 196 4.92 29.64 6.96
CA ARG A 196 3.71 30.36 7.36
C ARG A 196 3.37 30.14 8.83
N ILE A 197 3.41 28.87 9.29
CA ILE A 197 3.15 28.51 10.69
C ILE A 197 4.20 29.13 11.60
N ARG A 198 5.49 29.04 11.25
CA ARG A 198 6.57 29.66 12.02
C ARG A 198 6.39 31.15 12.14
N THR A 199 6.08 31.85 11.05
CA THR A 199 5.83 33.30 11.03
C THR A 199 4.64 33.68 11.92
N ALA A 200 3.54 32.91 11.88
CA ALA A 200 2.38 33.16 12.72
C ALA A 200 2.71 32.98 14.22
N LEU A 201 3.44 31.92 14.58
CA LEU A 201 3.88 31.67 15.97
C LEU A 201 4.84 32.74 16.49
N THR A 202 5.73 33.26 15.64
CA THR A 202 6.65 34.36 16.03
C THR A 202 5.87 35.65 16.32
N LYS A 203 4.84 35.96 15.53
CA LYS A 203 3.97 37.11 15.78
C LYS A 203 3.22 36.99 17.11
N ILE A 204 2.74 35.81 17.47
CA ILE A 204 2.03 35.59 18.74
C ILE A 204 3.00 35.71 19.94
N LYS A 205 4.25 35.23 19.80
CA LYS A 205 5.26 35.30 20.87
C LYS A 205 5.86 36.68 21.04
N GLY A 206 5.73 37.56 20.05
CA GLY A 206 6.21 38.95 20.11
C GLY A 206 5.13 39.95 20.60
N MET A 207 3.95 39.47 20.92
CA MET A 207 2.93 40.18 21.67
C MET A 207 3.05 39.88 23.17
#